data_0d123211bb074e9b4fd10c3634fdbf1a
#
_entry.id   0d123211bb074e9b4fd10c3634fdbf1a
#
_cell.length_a   1.000
_cell.length_b   1.000
_cell.length_c   1.000
_cell.angle_alpha   90.00
_cell.angle_beta   90.00
_cell.angle_gamma   90.00
#
_symmetry.space_group_name_H-M   'P 1'
#
loop_
_entity.id
_entity.type
_entity.pdbx_description
1 polymer ?
#
loop_
_entity_poly.entity_id
_entity_poly.type
_entity_poly.pdbx_seq_one_letter_code
_entity_poly.pdbx_strand_id
1 'polypeptide(L)'
;GDWSKELCAGTHVPTTGRIGRIAVVGESSIGSGVRRIDALVGDGAYGYQAKEHALVSQLSTMVGGRPEDLPERVESLMTRLKDAEKRLAAAEQAALSARTAGIVSDAVRVGEVRLASANLGSVGSADAVRSLVLDARSRLGDSDPAVVAVGAVVGSRPVVVVATSAGARDKGIRAGALVRTAAQVLGGGGGGKDDLAQGGGQNPEALDEALRAVAEQIKA
;
A
#
# COMPACT_ATOMS: atom_id res chain seq x y z
N GLY A 1 17.97 -3.77 -61.22
CA GLY A 1 17.64 -5.12 -61.68
C GLY A 1 16.15 -5.19 -62.07
N ASP A 2 15.72 -6.30 -62.52
CA ASP A 2 14.34 -6.50 -63.00
C ASP A 2 13.34 -6.77 -61.85
N TRP A 3 13.79 -6.72 -60.61
CA TRP A 3 13.03 -7.02 -59.42
C TRP A 3 12.06 -5.88 -59.05
N SER A 4 12.50 -4.63 -59.11
CA SER A 4 11.63 -3.45 -58.87
C SER A 4 12.15 -2.27 -59.67
N LYS A 5 11.21 -1.51 -60.29
CA LYS A 5 11.45 -0.23 -61.01
C LYS A 5 10.32 0.70 -60.70
N GLU A 6 10.59 1.68 -59.84
CA GLU A 6 9.59 2.64 -59.40
C GLU A 6 10.08 4.07 -59.69
N LEU A 7 9.12 4.97 -60.01
CA LEU A 7 9.43 6.38 -60.11
C LEU A 7 9.57 6.98 -58.73
N CYS A 8 10.70 7.62 -58.46
CA CYS A 8 10.94 8.30 -57.20
C CYS A 8 11.42 9.73 -57.44
N ALA A 9 10.80 10.69 -56.80
CA ALA A 9 11.17 12.12 -56.86
C ALA A 9 12.16 12.53 -55.76
N GLY A 10 12.63 11.58 -54.95
CA GLY A 10 13.56 11.82 -53.83
C GLY A 10 15.02 11.90 -54.26
N THR A 11 15.88 12.32 -53.35
CA THR A 11 17.34 12.27 -53.51
C THR A 11 17.87 10.88 -53.17
N HIS A 12 18.86 10.41 -53.93
CA HIS A 12 19.43 9.10 -53.78
C HIS A 12 20.93 9.16 -53.49
N VAL A 13 21.40 8.24 -52.69
CA VAL A 13 22.86 7.97 -52.54
C VAL A 13 23.35 7.18 -53.75
N PRO A 14 24.57 7.42 -54.23
CA PRO A 14 25.11 6.73 -55.40
C PRO A 14 25.24 5.19 -55.22
N THR A 15 25.49 4.76 -54.01
CA THR A 15 25.63 3.32 -53.66
C THR A 15 25.05 3.10 -52.26
N THR A 16 24.50 1.91 -52.02
CA THR A 16 23.97 1.51 -50.70
C THR A 16 25.02 1.52 -49.58
N GLY A 17 26.27 1.31 -49.91
CA GLY A 17 27.39 1.39 -48.95
C GLY A 17 27.56 2.80 -48.34
N ARG A 18 27.11 3.87 -49.05
CA ARG A 18 27.15 5.23 -48.50
C ARG A 18 26.05 5.56 -47.46
N ILE A 19 25.04 4.70 -47.32
CA ILE A 19 24.02 4.85 -46.30
C ILE A 19 24.66 4.65 -44.88
N GLY A 20 25.72 3.86 -44.82
CA GLY A 20 26.40 3.52 -43.58
C GLY A 20 25.57 2.57 -42.70
N ARG A 21 25.59 2.80 -41.42
CA ARG A 21 24.83 2.00 -40.47
C ARG A 21 23.34 2.36 -40.50
N ILE A 22 22.49 1.34 -40.40
CA ILE A 22 21.04 1.49 -40.25
C ILE A 22 20.64 0.93 -38.88
N ALA A 23 19.88 1.72 -38.11
CA ALA A 23 19.27 1.28 -36.87
C ALA A 23 17.75 1.40 -36.98
N VAL A 24 17.05 0.29 -36.92
CA VAL A 24 15.58 0.28 -36.87
C VAL A 24 15.16 0.66 -35.45
N VAL A 25 14.41 1.76 -35.33
CA VAL A 25 14.00 2.31 -34.02
C VAL A 25 12.53 2.05 -33.70
N GLY A 26 11.73 1.67 -34.70
CA GLY A 26 10.33 1.36 -34.48
C GLY A 26 9.64 0.71 -35.65
N GLU A 27 8.55 0.02 -35.36
CA GLU A 27 7.63 -0.55 -36.33
C GLU A 27 6.20 -0.30 -35.85
N SER A 28 5.33 0.15 -36.76
CA SER A 28 3.93 0.43 -36.44
C SER A 28 3.01 0.07 -37.61
N SER A 29 1.75 -0.23 -37.32
CA SER A 29 0.71 -0.41 -38.32
C SER A 29 0.08 0.94 -38.62
N ILE A 30 0.01 1.32 -39.88
CA ILE A 30 -0.64 2.59 -40.35
C ILE A 30 -1.89 2.35 -41.18
N GLY A 31 -2.27 1.10 -41.38
CA GLY A 31 -3.47 0.73 -42.16
C GLY A 31 -3.57 -0.78 -42.34
N SER A 32 -4.65 -1.25 -42.97
CA SER A 32 -4.81 -2.67 -43.26
C SER A 32 -3.71 -3.17 -44.19
N GLY A 33 -2.87 -4.07 -43.70
CA GLY A 33 -1.77 -4.66 -44.47
C GLY A 33 -0.57 -3.70 -44.73
N VAL A 34 -0.56 -2.47 -44.15
CA VAL A 34 0.54 -1.51 -44.30
C VAL A 34 1.29 -1.32 -42.99
N ARG A 35 2.60 -1.54 -43.03
CA ARG A 35 3.48 -1.37 -41.90
C ARG A 35 4.47 -0.24 -42.17
N ARG A 36 4.69 0.58 -41.15
CA ARG A 36 5.69 1.66 -41.15
C ARG A 36 6.90 1.18 -40.34
N ILE A 37 8.07 1.36 -40.91
CA ILE A 37 9.36 1.14 -40.24
C ILE A 37 10.05 2.49 -40.16
N ASP A 38 10.40 2.87 -38.92
CA ASP A 38 11.20 4.05 -38.64
C ASP A 38 12.65 3.62 -38.37
N ALA A 39 13.57 4.19 -39.13
CA ALA A 39 14.98 3.84 -39.03
C ALA A 39 15.86 5.10 -39.08
N LEU A 40 16.96 5.06 -38.35
CA LEU A 40 18.03 6.04 -38.41
C LEU A 40 19.17 5.51 -39.27
N VAL A 41 19.85 6.41 -40.00
CA VAL A 41 20.95 6.05 -40.89
C VAL A 41 22.19 6.91 -40.61
N GLY A 42 23.38 6.41 -40.96
CA GLY A 42 24.64 7.15 -40.83
C GLY A 42 24.86 7.67 -39.40
N ASP A 43 25.17 8.94 -39.26
CA ASP A 43 25.47 9.57 -37.96
C ASP A 43 24.30 9.50 -36.99
N GLY A 44 23.04 9.51 -37.47
CA GLY A 44 21.86 9.31 -36.63
C GLY A 44 21.85 7.94 -35.96
N ALA A 45 22.23 6.87 -36.69
CA ALA A 45 22.30 5.51 -36.15
C ALA A 45 23.45 5.36 -35.14
N TYR A 46 24.60 5.98 -35.39
CA TYR A 46 25.71 6.01 -34.42
C TYR A 46 25.36 6.75 -33.14
N GLY A 47 24.75 7.94 -33.27
CA GLY A 47 24.30 8.73 -32.13
C GLY A 47 23.26 8.01 -31.27
N TYR A 48 22.34 7.29 -31.89
CA TYR A 48 21.35 6.47 -31.20
C TYR A 48 22.02 5.36 -30.38
N GLN A 49 22.92 4.61 -31.01
CA GLN A 49 23.66 3.53 -30.33
C GLN A 49 24.55 4.04 -29.20
N ALA A 50 25.20 5.20 -29.39
CA ALA A 50 26.00 5.82 -28.32
C ALA A 50 25.15 6.15 -27.09
N LYS A 51 23.92 6.64 -27.28
CA LYS A 51 22.97 6.90 -26.19
C LYS A 51 22.55 5.61 -25.49
N GLU A 52 22.20 4.56 -26.22
CA GLU A 52 21.87 3.25 -25.65
C GLU A 52 23.02 2.71 -24.80
N HIS A 53 24.26 2.76 -25.33
CA HIS A 53 25.44 2.33 -24.61
C HIS A 53 25.67 3.14 -23.33
N ALA A 54 25.49 4.46 -23.38
CA ALA A 54 25.63 5.32 -22.21
C ALA A 54 24.57 4.99 -21.13
N LEU A 55 23.32 4.76 -21.52
CA LEU A 55 22.25 4.35 -20.60
C LEU A 55 22.54 2.99 -19.95
N VAL A 56 22.96 2.00 -20.73
CA VAL A 56 23.32 0.67 -20.20
C VAL A 56 24.50 0.78 -19.25
N SER A 57 25.53 1.58 -19.58
CA SER A 57 26.68 1.84 -18.70
C SER A 57 26.27 2.50 -17.39
N GLN A 58 25.36 3.47 -17.45
CA GLN A 58 24.82 4.11 -16.26
C GLN A 58 24.04 3.14 -15.38
N LEU A 59 23.17 2.31 -15.96
CA LEU A 59 22.45 1.26 -15.24
C LEU A 59 23.39 0.25 -14.61
N SER A 60 24.45 -0.18 -15.34
CA SER A 60 25.47 -1.08 -14.81
C SER A 60 26.18 -0.50 -13.61
N THR A 61 26.44 0.81 -13.61
CA THR A 61 27.04 1.51 -12.46
C THR A 61 26.11 1.55 -11.27
N MET A 62 24.80 1.85 -11.48
CA MET A 62 23.80 1.93 -10.43
C MET A 62 23.51 0.58 -9.76
N VAL A 63 23.36 -0.47 -10.57
CA VAL A 63 23.03 -1.82 -10.10
C VAL A 63 24.28 -2.60 -9.67
N GLY A 64 25.43 -2.16 -10.15
CA GLY A 64 26.72 -2.83 -10.00
C GLY A 64 26.81 -4.07 -10.91
N GLY A 65 27.91 -4.25 -11.61
CA GLY A 65 28.15 -5.41 -12.48
C GLY A 65 28.36 -5.03 -13.95
N ARG A 66 28.48 -6.04 -14.79
CA ARG A 66 28.64 -5.85 -16.22
C ARG A 66 27.29 -5.70 -16.90
N PRO A 67 27.23 -5.08 -18.09
CA PRO A 67 26.01 -4.95 -18.86
C PRO A 67 25.23 -6.26 -19.08
N GLU A 68 25.94 -7.34 -19.29
CA GLU A 68 25.38 -8.66 -19.55
C GLU A 68 24.63 -9.22 -18.32
N ASP A 69 25.07 -8.84 -17.11
CA ASP A 69 24.52 -9.31 -15.84
C ASP A 69 23.28 -8.49 -15.39
N LEU A 70 22.97 -7.37 -16.08
CA LEU A 70 21.91 -6.44 -15.68
C LEU A 70 20.52 -7.09 -15.53
N PRO A 71 20.04 -7.91 -16.50
CA PRO A 71 18.71 -8.50 -16.39
C PRO A 71 18.56 -9.35 -15.13
N GLU A 72 19.53 -10.24 -14.88
CA GLU A 72 19.52 -11.13 -13.71
C GLU A 72 19.61 -10.34 -12.39
N ARG A 73 20.45 -9.30 -12.36
CA ARG A 73 20.58 -8.44 -11.17
C ARG A 73 19.29 -7.66 -10.86
N VAL A 74 18.65 -7.10 -11.88
CA VAL A 74 17.37 -6.38 -11.71
C VAL A 74 16.30 -7.35 -11.22
N GLU A 75 16.19 -8.55 -11.80
CA GLU A 75 15.25 -9.58 -11.33
C GLU A 75 15.51 -9.98 -9.88
N SER A 76 16.79 -10.18 -9.52
CA SER A 76 17.20 -10.47 -8.14
C SER A 76 16.81 -9.34 -7.18
N LEU A 77 17.03 -8.07 -7.56
CA LEU A 77 16.66 -6.92 -6.74
C LEU A 77 15.13 -6.82 -6.56
N MET A 78 14.36 -7.03 -7.62
CA MET A 78 12.88 -7.04 -7.54
C MET A 78 12.38 -8.16 -6.63
N THR A 79 12.97 -9.35 -6.73
CA THR A 79 12.62 -10.49 -5.87
C THR A 79 12.95 -10.18 -4.41
N ARG A 80 14.15 -9.67 -4.13
CA ARG A 80 14.57 -9.28 -2.77
C ARG A 80 13.71 -8.18 -2.19
N LEU A 81 13.30 -7.19 -2.98
CA LEU A 81 12.38 -6.13 -2.55
C LEU A 81 11.03 -6.73 -2.14
N LYS A 82 10.44 -7.55 -3.00
CA LYS A 82 9.17 -8.24 -2.71
C LYS A 82 9.24 -9.10 -1.44
N ASP A 83 10.34 -9.83 -1.25
CA ASP A 83 10.55 -10.65 -0.06
C ASP A 83 10.74 -9.80 1.21
N ALA A 84 11.44 -8.66 1.10
CA ALA A 84 11.61 -7.73 2.21
C ALA A 84 10.27 -7.09 2.62
N GLU A 85 9.45 -6.66 1.68
CA GLU A 85 8.11 -6.12 1.91
C GLU A 85 7.21 -7.16 2.58
N LYS A 86 7.23 -8.41 2.10
CA LYS A 86 6.47 -9.52 2.71
C LYS A 86 6.90 -9.81 4.14
N ARG A 87 8.22 -9.80 4.41
CA ARG A 87 8.76 -10.00 5.77
C ARG A 87 8.38 -8.86 6.68
N LEU A 88 8.43 -7.63 6.20
CA LEU A 88 8.02 -6.45 6.98
C LEU A 88 6.54 -6.55 7.36
N ALA A 89 5.66 -6.82 6.41
CA ALA A 89 4.22 -6.99 6.66
C ALA A 89 3.94 -8.14 7.65
N ALA A 90 4.65 -9.26 7.53
CA ALA A 90 4.51 -10.38 8.46
C ALA A 90 5.00 -10.04 9.87
N ALA A 91 6.09 -9.29 10.00
CA ALA A 91 6.62 -8.85 11.29
C ALA A 91 5.67 -7.84 11.97
N GLU A 92 5.11 -6.88 11.22
CA GLU A 92 4.10 -5.95 11.71
C GLU A 92 2.85 -6.69 12.18
N GLN A 93 2.36 -7.65 11.40
CA GLN A 93 1.21 -8.47 11.78
C GLN A 93 1.48 -9.30 13.04
N ALA A 94 2.66 -9.91 13.15
CA ALA A 94 3.05 -10.67 14.33
C ALA A 94 3.14 -9.78 15.58
N ALA A 95 3.70 -8.58 15.46
CA ALA A 95 3.78 -7.61 16.54
C ALA A 95 2.38 -7.16 17.03
N LEU A 96 1.45 -6.94 16.09
CA LEU A 96 0.06 -6.61 16.42
C LEU A 96 -0.65 -7.78 17.11
N SER A 97 -0.48 -9.01 16.62
CA SER A 97 -1.08 -10.21 17.22
C SER A 97 -0.57 -10.49 18.64
N ALA A 98 0.71 -10.24 18.90
CA ALA A 98 1.27 -10.35 20.25
C ALA A 98 0.64 -9.31 21.20
N ARG A 99 0.37 -8.09 20.72
CA ARG A 99 -0.34 -7.06 21.50
C ARG A 99 -1.78 -7.44 21.82
N THR A 100 -2.48 -8.17 20.94
CA THR A 100 -3.86 -8.60 21.17
C THR A 100 -4.01 -9.39 22.47
N ALA A 101 -3.10 -10.31 22.74
CA ALA A 101 -3.13 -11.10 23.96
C ALA A 101 -3.04 -10.21 25.23
N GLY A 102 -2.14 -9.21 25.22
CA GLY A 102 -2.03 -8.24 26.30
C GLY A 102 -3.32 -7.43 26.49
N ILE A 103 -3.88 -6.90 25.40
CA ILE A 103 -5.12 -6.09 25.43
C ILE A 103 -6.28 -6.90 26.03
N VAL A 104 -6.38 -8.18 25.70
CA VAL A 104 -7.41 -9.07 26.23
C VAL A 104 -7.18 -9.39 27.72
N SER A 105 -5.91 -9.60 28.11
CA SER A 105 -5.56 -9.87 29.52
C SER A 105 -5.79 -8.66 30.43
N ASP A 106 -5.56 -7.46 29.90
CA ASP A 106 -5.70 -6.21 30.63
C ASP A 106 -7.15 -5.67 30.63
N ALA A 107 -8.11 -6.45 30.09
CA ALA A 107 -9.50 -6.08 30.05
C ALA A 107 -10.06 -5.88 31.46
N VAL A 108 -10.63 -4.72 31.70
CA VAL A 108 -11.24 -4.33 33.00
C VAL A 108 -12.76 -4.45 32.94
N ARG A 109 -13.38 -4.66 34.10
CA ARG A 109 -14.83 -4.61 34.21
C ARG A 109 -15.31 -3.16 34.42
N VAL A 110 -16.18 -2.72 33.52
CA VAL A 110 -16.85 -1.40 33.58
C VAL A 110 -18.34 -1.68 33.67
N GLY A 111 -18.90 -1.58 34.87
CA GLY A 111 -20.23 -2.08 35.15
C GLY A 111 -20.35 -3.58 34.88
N GLU A 112 -21.30 -3.95 34.00
CA GLU A 112 -21.48 -5.37 33.61
C GLU A 112 -20.71 -5.76 32.34
N VAL A 113 -19.89 -4.86 31.78
CA VAL A 113 -19.18 -5.04 30.51
C VAL A 113 -17.70 -5.24 30.73
N ARG A 114 -17.09 -6.15 30.00
CA ARG A 114 -15.62 -6.26 29.91
C ARG A 114 -15.12 -5.31 28.85
N LEU A 115 -14.38 -4.28 29.25
CA LEU A 115 -13.73 -3.33 28.34
C LEU A 115 -12.24 -3.68 28.19
N ALA A 116 -11.85 -4.01 27.00
CA ALA A 116 -10.46 -4.08 26.59
C ALA A 116 -10.10 -2.81 25.80
N SER A 117 -9.25 -1.96 26.34
CA SER A 117 -8.86 -0.72 25.68
C SER A 117 -7.35 -0.57 25.62
N ALA A 118 -6.85 -0.05 24.50
CA ALA A 118 -5.43 0.21 24.35
C ALA A 118 -5.15 1.34 23.35
N ASN A 119 -4.12 2.11 23.66
CA ASN A 119 -3.49 3.03 22.71
C ASN A 119 -2.23 2.35 22.14
N LEU A 120 -2.24 2.07 20.83
CA LEU A 120 -1.15 1.36 20.16
C LEU A 120 0.00 2.30 19.74
N GLY A 121 -0.20 3.61 19.89
CA GLY A 121 0.73 4.59 19.33
C GLY A 121 0.72 4.59 17.81
N SER A 122 1.87 4.76 17.17
CA SER A 122 1.97 4.77 15.71
C SER A 122 1.88 3.36 15.13
N VAL A 123 1.05 3.19 14.09
CA VAL A 123 0.86 1.93 13.35
C VAL A 123 0.84 2.17 11.84
N GLY A 124 1.14 1.14 11.07
CA GLY A 124 1.25 1.23 9.61
C GLY A 124 -0.08 1.45 8.89
N SER A 125 -1.20 0.90 9.39
CA SER A 125 -2.50 1.02 8.72
C SER A 125 -3.68 0.91 9.68
N ALA A 126 -4.80 1.52 9.31
CA ALA A 126 -6.07 1.40 10.03
C ALA A 126 -6.66 -0.02 9.93
N ASP A 127 -6.42 -0.73 8.83
CA ASP A 127 -6.88 -2.10 8.64
C ASP A 127 -6.19 -3.07 9.62
N ALA A 128 -4.93 -2.83 9.96
CA ALA A 128 -4.21 -3.59 10.97
C ALA A 128 -4.86 -3.42 12.36
N VAL A 129 -5.25 -2.18 12.73
CA VAL A 129 -5.98 -1.90 13.99
C VAL A 129 -7.33 -2.61 13.99
N ARG A 130 -8.06 -2.54 12.87
CA ARG A 130 -9.36 -3.20 12.70
C ARG A 130 -9.25 -4.73 12.89
N SER A 131 -8.26 -5.35 12.26
CA SER A 131 -8.00 -6.78 12.39
C SER A 131 -7.69 -7.19 13.83
N LEU A 132 -6.88 -6.41 14.52
CA LEU A 132 -6.54 -6.59 15.93
C LEU A 132 -7.79 -6.49 16.82
N VAL A 133 -8.65 -5.49 16.61
CA VAL A 133 -9.88 -5.30 17.38
C VAL A 133 -10.84 -6.47 17.19
N LEU A 134 -10.97 -6.98 15.97
CA LEU A 134 -11.81 -8.16 15.69
C LEU A 134 -11.26 -9.43 16.34
N ASP A 135 -9.93 -9.65 16.30
CA ASP A 135 -9.30 -10.78 16.99
C ASP A 135 -9.47 -10.66 18.52
N ALA A 136 -9.24 -9.48 19.09
CA ALA A 136 -9.44 -9.24 20.51
C ALA A 136 -10.90 -9.51 20.95
N ARG A 137 -11.88 -9.03 20.18
CA ARG A 137 -13.30 -9.30 20.43
C ARG A 137 -13.60 -10.82 20.39
N SER A 138 -13.08 -11.51 19.38
CA SER A 138 -13.27 -12.97 19.27
C SER A 138 -12.73 -13.73 20.49
N ARG A 139 -11.59 -13.30 21.01
CA ARG A 139 -10.96 -13.90 22.21
C ARG A 139 -11.70 -13.60 23.51
N LEU A 140 -12.38 -12.46 23.60
CA LEU A 140 -13.22 -12.10 24.74
C LEU A 140 -14.52 -12.91 24.81
N GLY A 141 -14.94 -13.50 23.69
CA GLY A 141 -16.20 -14.23 23.52
C GLY A 141 -17.35 -13.33 23.10
N ASP A 142 -18.35 -13.91 22.44
CA ASP A 142 -19.46 -13.15 21.88
C ASP A 142 -20.70 -13.13 22.81
N SER A 143 -20.82 -14.13 23.70
CA SER A 143 -21.94 -14.25 24.63
C SER A 143 -21.83 -13.30 25.82
N ASP A 144 -20.62 -13.08 26.33
CA ASP A 144 -20.38 -12.14 27.42
C ASP A 144 -20.41 -10.69 26.91
N PRO A 145 -20.97 -9.75 27.71
CA PRO A 145 -20.91 -8.34 27.35
C PRO A 145 -19.46 -7.86 27.32
N ALA A 146 -18.94 -7.63 26.11
CA ALA A 146 -17.57 -7.19 25.92
C ALA A 146 -17.46 -6.09 24.87
N VAL A 147 -16.57 -5.14 25.12
CA VAL A 147 -16.21 -4.05 24.21
C VAL A 147 -14.70 -4.01 24.07
N VAL A 148 -14.26 -3.89 22.85
CA VAL A 148 -12.84 -3.63 22.51
C VAL A 148 -12.76 -2.25 21.89
N ALA A 149 -11.94 -1.36 22.45
CA ALA A 149 -11.72 -0.01 21.98
C ALA A 149 -10.23 0.25 21.81
N VAL A 150 -9.76 0.42 20.59
CA VAL A 150 -8.34 0.61 20.31
C VAL A 150 -8.12 1.90 19.56
N GLY A 151 -7.22 2.72 20.09
CA GLY A 151 -6.73 3.94 19.47
C GLY A 151 -5.36 3.74 18.86
N ALA A 152 -5.08 4.41 17.75
CA ALA A 152 -3.77 4.40 17.11
C ALA A 152 -3.56 5.68 16.28
N VAL A 153 -2.31 5.94 15.90
CA VAL A 153 -1.93 7.01 14.97
C VAL A 153 -1.49 6.37 13.66
N VAL A 154 -2.16 6.69 12.56
CA VAL A 154 -1.83 6.25 11.21
C VAL A 154 -1.30 7.44 10.43
N GLY A 155 -0.02 7.43 10.08
CA GLY A 155 0.67 8.61 9.58
C GLY A 155 0.70 9.71 10.64
N SER A 156 -0.10 10.76 10.47
CA SER A 156 -0.24 11.86 11.45
C SER A 156 -1.66 11.97 12.03
N ARG A 157 -2.55 11.06 11.71
CA ARG A 157 -3.97 11.14 12.07
C ARG A 157 -4.36 10.08 13.10
N PRO A 158 -5.08 10.45 14.18
CA PRO A 158 -5.59 9.48 15.12
C PRO A 158 -6.77 8.72 14.53
N VAL A 159 -6.82 7.44 14.84
CA VAL A 159 -7.89 6.51 14.47
C VAL A 159 -8.32 5.76 15.72
N VAL A 160 -9.62 5.62 15.91
CA VAL A 160 -10.21 4.76 16.95
C VAL A 160 -11.10 3.73 16.29
N VAL A 161 -10.93 2.48 16.68
CA VAL A 161 -11.76 1.36 16.24
C VAL A 161 -12.38 0.72 17.46
N VAL A 162 -13.70 0.51 17.41
CA VAL A 162 -14.46 -0.12 18.50
C VAL A 162 -15.24 -1.30 17.96
N ALA A 163 -15.18 -2.42 18.68
CA ALA A 163 -16.02 -3.58 18.41
C ALA A 163 -16.79 -3.98 19.68
N THR A 164 -18.03 -4.43 19.50
CA THR A 164 -18.90 -4.91 20.57
C THR A 164 -19.29 -6.35 20.36
N SER A 165 -19.37 -7.16 21.43
CA SER A 165 -19.91 -8.51 21.39
C SER A 165 -21.45 -8.48 21.25
N ALA A 166 -22.06 -9.64 20.94
CA ALA A 166 -23.52 -9.77 20.93
C ALA A 166 -24.11 -9.40 22.30
N GLY A 167 -23.52 -9.95 23.39
CA GLY A 167 -23.97 -9.64 24.75
C GLY A 167 -23.88 -8.16 25.13
N ALA A 168 -22.93 -7.39 24.58
CA ALA A 168 -22.86 -5.94 24.77
C ALA A 168 -23.97 -5.23 23.99
N ARG A 169 -24.26 -5.66 22.76
CA ARG A 169 -25.35 -5.11 21.94
C ARG A 169 -26.73 -5.34 22.53
N ASP A 170 -26.95 -6.51 23.13
CA ASP A 170 -28.20 -6.85 23.84
C ASP A 170 -28.45 -5.91 25.03
N LYS A 171 -27.39 -5.36 25.61
CA LYS A 171 -27.44 -4.30 26.65
C LYS A 171 -27.54 -2.87 26.07
N GLY A 172 -27.72 -2.73 24.75
CA GLY A 172 -27.85 -1.44 24.09
C GLY A 172 -26.52 -0.73 23.78
N ILE A 173 -25.37 -1.38 24.02
CA ILE A 173 -24.05 -0.80 23.80
C ILE A 173 -23.64 -1.03 22.32
N ARG A 174 -23.54 0.06 21.56
CA ARG A 174 -23.31 0.03 20.13
C ARG A 174 -21.96 0.66 19.76
N ALA A 175 -21.17 -0.02 18.96
CA ALA A 175 -19.85 0.45 18.55
C ALA A 175 -19.92 1.81 17.85
N GLY A 176 -20.94 2.05 17.02
CA GLY A 176 -21.10 3.32 16.32
C GLY A 176 -21.36 4.51 17.25
N ALA A 177 -22.02 4.31 18.40
CA ALA A 177 -22.22 5.36 19.41
C ALA A 177 -20.91 5.67 20.13
N LEU A 178 -20.20 4.63 20.58
CA LEU A 178 -18.92 4.76 21.28
C LEU A 178 -17.85 5.44 20.41
N VAL A 179 -17.77 5.07 19.14
CA VAL A 179 -16.83 5.70 18.19
C VAL A 179 -17.15 7.18 17.97
N ARG A 180 -18.43 7.57 17.90
CA ARG A 180 -18.78 8.98 17.74
C ARG A 180 -18.30 9.82 18.90
N THR A 181 -18.47 9.35 20.12
CA THR A 181 -17.95 10.02 21.33
C THR A 181 -16.43 10.13 21.30
N ALA A 182 -15.72 9.06 20.98
CA ALA A 182 -14.27 9.09 20.86
C ALA A 182 -13.80 10.04 19.75
N ALA A 183 -14.44 10.00 18.58
CA ALA A 183 -14.07 10.85 17.45
C ALA A 183 -14.32 12.34 17.71
N GLN A 184 -15.33 12.70 18.48
CA GLN A 184 -15.56 14.09 18.91
C GLN A 184 -14.41 14.61 19.76
N VAL A 185 -13.91 13.83 20.71
CA VAL A 185 -12.71 14.16 21.51
C VAL A 185 -11.47 14.36 20.63
N LEU A 186 -11.34 13.57 19.57
CA LEU A 186 -10.26 13.68 18.61
C LEU A 186 -10.39 14.86 17.63
N GLY A 187 -11.49 15.62 17.70
CA GLY A 187 -11.76 16.71 16.77
C GLY A 187 -12.12 16.25 15.36
N GLY A 188 -12.86 15.16 15.25
CA GLY A 188 -13.26 14.61 13.97
C GLY A 188 -14.61 13.89 13.99
N GLY A 189 -14.75 12.86 13.18
CA GLY A 189 -15.99 12.11 13.03
C GLY A 189 -15.75 10.61 12.89
N GLY A 190 -16.81 9.86 13.11
CA GLY A 190 -16.77 8.42 12.99
C GLY A 190 -18.14 7.79 12.88
N GLY A 191 -18.17 6.54 12.48
CA GLY A 191 -19.38 5.76 12.35
C GLY A 191 -19.08 4.32 11.97
N GLY A 192 -20.14 3.55 11.81
CA GLY A 192 -20.06 2.15 11.45
C GLY A 192 -21.31 1.42 11.88
N LYS A 193 -21.20 0.10 11.90
CA LYS A 193 -22.29 -0.77 12.37
C LYS A 193 -22.29 -0.85 13.90
N ASP A 194 -23.32 -1.50 14.43
CA ASP A 194 -23.46 -1.70 15.88
C ASP A 194 -22.38 -2.62 16.46
N ASP A 195 -21.86 -3.53 15.66
CA ASP A 195 -20.86 -4.52 16.05
C ASP A 195 -19.41 -4.05 15.85
N LEU A 196 -19.19 -3.15 14.87
CA LEU A 196 -17.87 -2.63 14.52
C LEU A 196 -17.99 -1.23 13.91
N ALA A 197 -17.27 -0.29 14.47
CA ALA A 197 -17.21 1.08 13.99
C ALA A 197 -15.78 1.63 14.06
N GLN A 198 -15.54 2.66 13.25
CA GLN A 198 -14.27 3.34 13.15
C GLN A 198 -14.49 4.85 13.06
N GLY A 199 -13.62 5.60 13.71
CA GLY A 199 -13.60 7.05 13.65
C GLY A 199 -12.17 7.56 13.74
N GLY A 200 -12.03 8.87 13.61
CA GLY A 200 -10.74 9.53 13.72
C GLY A 200 -10.91 11.02 13.86
N GLY A 201 -9.80 11.73 13.92
CA GLY A 201 -9.79 13.17 14.08
C GLY A 201 -8.48 13.80 13.63
N GLN A 202 -8.15 14.93 14.24
CA GLN A 202 -6.95 15.69 13.93
C GLN A 202 -5.97 15.78 15.10
N ASN A 203 -6.42 15.43 16.32
CA ASN A 203 -5.63 15.56 17.54
C ASN A 203 -5.17 14.17 18.05
N PRO A 204 -3.95 13.71 17.71
CA PRO A 204 -3.44 12.43 18.16
C PRO A 204 -3.12 12.37 19.66
N GLU A 205 -2.85 13.52 20.30
CA GLU A 205 -2.54 13.59 21.72
C GLU A 205 -3.77 13.30 22.60
N ALA A 206 -4.98 13.48 22.07
CA ALA A 206 -6.23 13.22 22.76
C ALA A 206 -6.69 11.75 22.70
N LEU A 207 -5.87 10.81 22.16
CA LEU A 207 -6.25 9.39 22.03
C LEU A 207 -6.60 8.75 23.38
N ASP A 208 -5.81 8.98 24.41
CA ASP A 208 -6.07 8.41 25.73
C ASP A 208 -7.34 9.01 26.38
N GLU A 209 -7.62 10.28 26.13
CA GLU A 209 -8.85 10.93 26.55
C GLU A 209 -10.07 10.37 25.80
N ALA A 210 -9.94 10.15 24.50
CA ALA A 210 -10.98 9.53 23.68
C ALA A 210 -11.33 8.11 24.16
N LEU A 211 -10.32 7.30 24.53
CA LEU A 211 -10.54 5.97 25.09
C LEU A 211 -11.20 6.02 26.49
N ARG A 212 -10.84 6.99 27.32
CA ARG A 212 -11.53 7.22 28.60
C ARG A 212 -12.99 7.62 28.40
N ALA A 213 -13.29 8.49 27.44
CA ALA A 213 -14.66 8.88 27.11
C ALA A 213 -15.52 7.67 26.70
N VAL A 214 -14.93 6.70 25.97
CA VAL A 214 -15.60 5.42 25.67
C VAL A 214 -15.93 4.66 26.96
N ALA A 215 -14.99 4.57 27.90
CA ALA A 215 -15.21 3.87 29.16
C ALA A 215 -16.30 4.55 30.02
N GLU A 216 -16.33 5.87 30.07
CA GLU A 216 -17.37 6.61 30.80
C GLU A 216 -18.76 6.43 30.17
N GLN A 217 -18.85 6.41 28.84
CA GLN A 217 -20.12 6.17 28.14
C GLN A 217 -20.68 4.75 28.40
N ILE A 218 -19.80 3.75 28.63
CA ILE A 218 -20.25 2.40 28.99
C ILE A 218 -20.80 2.33 30.40
N LYS A 219 -20.36 3.22 31.31
CA LYS A 219 -20.87 3.29 32.69
C LYS A 219 -22.26 3.94 32.82
N ALA A 220 -22.55 4.88 31.87
CA ALA A 220 -23.79 5.65 31.89
C ALA A 220 -24.97 4.81 31.40
#